data_811e029d74f40be7d10a63aa8d3d73df
#
_entry.id   811e029d74f40be7d10a63aa8d3d73df
#
_cell.length_a   1.000
_cell.length_b   1.000
_cell.length_c   1.000
_cell.angle_alpha   90.00
_cell.angle_beta   90.00
_cell.angle_gamma   90.00
#
_symmetry.space_group_name_H-M   'P 1'
#
loop_
_entity.id
_entity.type
_entity.pdbx_description
1 polymer ?
#
loop_
_entity_poly.entity_id
_entity_poly.type
_entity_poly.pdbx_seq_one_letter_code
_entity_poly.pdbx_strand_id
1 'polypeptide(L)'
;VFSTMYLCWGAMGALNYRYGVRKVDLPEKIFGVFPQYLQDEYCFLTNGFDEIALQPHSRLAGVNEADVAANPDLQVLTWGPQSGPGLIATRDFSEVFALGHWEYGKTTLQEEYERDMAKGMSNVPFPHNYFPHDDPHLEPLFAWRSHANLLWRNWLNWVYQTTPYDLTERSEEHT
;
A
#
# COMPACT_ATOMS: atom_id res chain seq x y z
N VAL A 1 -18.61 13.11 2.28
CA VAL A 1 -18.04 11.80 1.98
C VAL A 1 -16.65 11.77 2.57
N PHE A 2 -16.33 10.74 3.37
CA PHE A 2 -15.01 10.57 3.96
C PHE A 2 -14.06 9.95 2.94
N SER A 3 -12.78 10.32 2.95
CA SER A 3 -11.77 9.58 2.18
C SER A 3 -11.60 8.19 2.78
N THR A 4 -11.55 7.19 1.92
CA THR A 4 -11.40 5.78 2.32
C THR A 4 -10.11 5.21 1.74
N MET A 5 -9.30 4.56 2.59
CA MET A 5 -8.11 3.84 2.13
C MET A 5 -8.37 2.33 2.17
N TYR A 6 -8.18 1.68 1.03
CA TYR A 6 -8.26 0.24 0.86
C TYR A 6 -6.85 -0.35 0.80
N LEU A 7 -6.65 -1.52 1.42
CA LEU A 7 -5.34 -2.17 1.50
C LEU A 7 -5.36 -3.53 0.78
N CYS A 8 -4.32 -3.81 0.01
CA CYS A 8 -4.02 -5.07 -0.64
C CYS A 8 -5.22 -5.72 -1.34
N TRP A 9 -5.70 -6.85 -0.85
CA TRP A 9 -6.88 -7.55 -1.38
C TRP A 9 -8.14 -6.67 -1.41
N GLY A 10 -8.36 -5.89 -0.34
CA GLY A 10 -9.45 -4.92 -0.28
C GLY A 10 -9.33 -3.84 -1.35
N ALA A 11 -8.12 -3.37 -1.63
CA ALA A 11 -7.86 -2.41 -2.70
C ALA A 11 -8.18 -3.00 -4.08
N MET A 12 -7.72 -4.21 -4.37
CA MET A 12 -8.01 -4.90 -5.63
C MET A 12 -9.52 -5.16 -5.79
N GLY A 13 -10.20 -5.58 -4.72
CA GLY A 13 -11.65 -5.79 -4.72
C GLY A 13 -12.44 -4.51 -4.99
N ALA A 14 -12.06 -3.42 -4.33
CA ALA A 14 -12.71 -2.12 -4.53
C ALA A 14 -12.46 -1.56 -5.94
N LEU A 15 -11.22 -1.63 -6.46
CA LEU A 15 -10.88 -1.25 -7.83
C LEU A 15 -11.68 -2.04 -8.86
N ASN A 16 -11.83 -3.36 -8.65
CA ASN A 16 -12.63 -4.18 -9.54
C ASN A 16 -14.12 -3.83 -9.49
N TYR A 17 -14.69 -3.79 -8.29
CA TYR A 17 -16.14 -3.59 -8.10
C TYR A 17 -16.60 -2.19 -8.53
N ARG A 18 -15.83 -1.15 -8.20
CA ARG A 18 -16.24 0.25 -8.40
C ARG A 18 -15.78 0.83 -9.75
N TYR A 19 -14.63 0.39 -10.24
CA TYR A 19 -13.95 0.98 -11.40
C TYR A 19 -13.77 0.01 -12.56
N GLY A 20 -14.19 -1.26 -12.40
CA GLY A 20 -14.08 -2.27 -13.47
C GLY A 20 -12.63 -2.71 -13.75
N VAL A 21 -11.67 -2.33 -12.91
CA VAL A 21 -10.26 -2.73 -13.04
C VAL A 21 -10.14 -4.24 -12.80
N ARG A 22 -9.67 -4.98 -13.80
CA ARG A 22 -9.57 -6.43 -13.70
C ARG A 22 -8.44 -6.84 -12.73
N LYS A 23 -8.72 -7.86 -11.93
CA LYS A 23 -7.69 -8.57 -11.17
C LYS A 23 -6.83 -9.39 -12.15
N VAL A 24 -5.54 -9.45 -11.88
CA VAL A 24 -4.56 -10.28 -12.60
C VAL A 24 -3.90 -11.23 -11.62
N ASP A 25 -3.90 -12.52 -11.92
CA ASP A 25 -3.14 -13.50 -11.15
C ASP A 25 -1.66 -13.41 -11.54
N LEU A 26 -0.79 -13.37 -10.54
CA LEU A 26 0.65 -13.28 -10.75
C LEU A 26 1.24 -14.68 -10.90
N PRO A 27 2.26 -14.85 -11.76
CA PRO A 27 2.92 -16.13 -11.94
C PRO A 27 3.68 -16.56 -10.68
N GLU A 28 4.13 -15.59 -9.88
CA GLU A 28 4.84 -15.81 -8.63
C GLU A 28 4.37 -14.82 -7.56
N LYS A 29 4.48 -15.21 -6.30
CA LYS A 29 4.16 -14.33 -5.16
C LYS A 29 5.13 -13.15 -5.13
N ILE A 30 4.60 -11.93 -5.21
CA ILE A 30 5.37 -10.73 -4.86
C ILE A 30 5.46 -10.70 -3.33
N PHE A 31 6.65 -11.01 -2.80
CA PHE A 31 6.87 -11.16 -1.37
C PHE A 31 8.21 -10.52 -0.95
N GLY A 32 8.13 -9.51 -0.08
CA GLY A 32 9.29 -8.75 0.36
C GLY A 32 9.06 -7.25 0.34
N VAL A 33 10.15 -6.48 0.23
CA VAL A 33 10.16 -5.01 0.22
C VAL A 33 10.64 -4.51 -1.14
N PHE A 34 9.80 -3.74 -1.82
CA PHE A 34 10.06 -3.33 -3.21
C PHE A 34 10.10 -1.81 -3.34
N PRO A 35 10.99 -1.28 -4.21
CA PRO A 35 11.04 0.13 -4.51
C PRO A 35 9.79 0.56 -5.28
N GLN A 36 9.27 1.71 -4.89
CA GLN A 36 8.14 2.39 -5.49
C GLN A 36 8.58 3.80 -5.90
N TYR A 37 8.55 4.09 -7.16
CA TYR A 37 8.90 5.38 -7.74
C TYR A 37 7.68 6.29 -7.74
N LEU A 38 7.83 7.53 -7.29
CA LEU A 38 6.79 8.54 -7.36
C LEU A 38 6.43 8.84 -8.81
N GLN A 39 5.14 8.91 -9.10
CA GLN A 39 4.62 9.28 -10.43
C GLN A 39 4.18 10.75 -10.48
N ASP A 40 3.99 11.38 -9.31
CA ASP A 40 3.69 12.80 -9.16
C ASP A 40 4.42 13.34 -7.92
N GLU A 41 5.39 14.22 -8.15
CA GLU A 41 6.19 14.87 -7.11
C GLU A 41 5.39 15.84 -6.22
N TYR A 42 4.26 16.32 -6.72
CA TYR A 42 3.43 17.33 -6.05
C TYR A 42 2.19 16.76 -5.36
N CYS A 43 2.05 15.43 -5.32
CA CYS A 43 0.92 14.80 -4.65
C CYS A 43 1.03 14.96 -3.12
N PHE A 44 -0.04 15.51 -2.50
CA PHE A 44 -0.03 15.72 -1.05
C PHE A 44 0.05 14.42 -0.24
N LEU A 45 -0.47 13.28 -0.75
CA LEU A 45 -0.40 11.99 -0.06
C LEU A 45 1.04 11.50 0.10
N THR A 46 1.88 11.79 -0.89
CA THR A 46 3.30 11.42 -0.90
C THR A 46 4.21 12.57 -0.51
N ASN A 47 3.65 13.65 0.03
CA ASN A 47 4.44 14.80 0.46
C ASN A 47 5.49 14.39 1.52
N GLY A 48 6.73 14.75 1.28
CA GLY A 48 7.89 14.39 2.10
C GLY A 48 8.48 13.00 1.80
N PHE A 49 7.94 12.27 0.82
CA PHE A 49 8.58 11.05 0.32
C PHE A 49 9.86 11.39 -0.45
N ASP A 50 10.82 10.48 -0.39
CA ASP A 50 11.93 10.45 -1.35
C ASP A 50 11.40 10.03 -2.72
N GLU A 51 12.15 10.28 -3.80
CA GLU A 51 11.78 9.85 -5.16
C GLU A 51 11.49 8.35 -5.26
N ILE A 52 12.11 7.57 -4.35
CA ILE A 52 11.92 6.13 -4.22
C ILE A 52 11.48 5.82 -2.79
N ALA A 53 10.26 5.35 -2.64
CA ALA A 53 9.76 4.81 -1.38
C ALA A 53 9.88 3.28 -1.38
N LEU A 54 10.11 2.69 -0.22
CA LEU A 54 10.09 1.24 -0.05
C LEU A 54 8.74 0.79 0.47
N GLN A 55 8.17 -0.24 -0.14
CA GLN A 55 6.85 -0.77 0.24
C GLN A 55 6.89 -2.29 0.41
N PRO A 56 6.42 -2.84 1.55
CA PRO A 56 6.21 -4.27 1.71
C PRO A 56 5.09 -4.79 0.83
N HIS A 57 5.28 -5.98 0.27
CA HIS A 57 4.27 -6.70 -0.48
C HIS A 57 4.21 -8.17 -0.07
N SER A 58 2.98 -8.73 -0.03
CA SER A 58 2.72 -10.15 0.17
C SER A 58 1.46 -10.52 -0.60
N ARG A 59 1.59 -10.80 -1.91
CA ARG A 59 0.42 -11.04 -2.77
C ARG A 59 0.69 -11.94 -3.96
N LEU A 60 -0.31 -12.71 -4.38
CA LEU A 60 -0.35 -13.56 -5.58
C LEU A 60 -1.22 -12.95 -6.68
N ALA A 61 -1.73 -11.75 -6.48
CA ALA A 61 -2.55 -11.05 -7.44
C ALA A 61 -2.13 -9.58 -7.58
N GLY A 62 -2.52 -8.99 -8.69
CA GLY A 62 -2.37 -7.58 -8.99
C GLY A 62 -3.60 -7.04 -9.71
N VAL A 63 -3.46 -5.86 -10.28
CA VAL A 63 -4.47 -5.21 -11.10
C VAL A 63 -3.98 -5.09 -12.54
N ASN A 64 -4.90 -5.06 -13.49
CA ASN A 64 -4.56 -4.76 -14.87
C ASN A 64 -4.22 -3.27 -15.00
N GLU A 65 -2.94 -2.97 -15.24
CA GLU A 65 -2.44 -1.59 -15.31
C GLU A 65 -3.05 -0.81 -16.49
N ALA A 66 -3.35 -1.48 -17.59
CA ALA A 66 -4.01 -0.83 -18.73
C ALA A 66 -5.44 -0.38 -18.39
N ASP A 67 -6.16 -1.15 -17.56
CA ASP A 67 -7.49 -0.75 -17.09
C ASP A 67 -7.40 0.47 -16.16
N VAL A 68 -6.38 0.52 -15.29
CA VAL A 68 -6.13 1.69 -14.44
C VAL A 68 -5.81 2.92 -15.27
N ALA A 69 -4.91 2.78 -16.24
CA ALA A 69 -4.49 3.89 -17.11
C ALA A 69 -5.63 4.40 -18.03
N ALA A 70 -6.54 3.52 -18.43
CA ALA A 70 -7.70 3.87 -19.26
C ALA A 70 -8.83 4.56 -18.47
N ASN A 71 -8.83 4.44 -17.15
CA ASN A 71 -9.88 5.01 -16.31
C ASN A 71 -9.58 6.48 -15.98
N PRO A 72 -10.41 7.44 -16.42
CA PRO A 72 -10.16 8.87 -16.23
C PRO A 72 -10.25 9.31 -14.76
N ASP A 73 -10.94 8.54 -13.92
CA ASP A 73 -11.13 8.85 -12.50
C ASP A 73 -9.96 8.40 -11.62
N LEU A 74 -9.08 7.54 -12.16
CA LEU A 74 -7.95 6.96 -11.43
C LEU A 74 -6.62 7.62 -11.79
N GLN A 75 -5.70 7.58 -10.85
CA GLN A 75 -4.30 7.98 -11.04
C GLN A 75 -3.38 7.07 -10.24
N VAL A 76 -2.25 6.69 -10.84
CA VAL A 76 -1.18 5.94 -10.16
C VAL A 76 -0.26 6.97 -9.48
N LEU A 77 -0.05 6.83 -8.19
CA LEU A 77 0.81 7.73 -7.39
C LEU A 77 2.20 7.16 -7.19
N THR A 78 2.32 5.84 -7.03
CA THR A 78 3.62 5.15 -6.97
C THR A 78 3.59 3.88 -7.81
N TRP A 79 4.73 3.57 -8.43
CA TRP A 79 4.88 2.40 -9.28
C TRP A 79 6.28 1.79 -9.14
N GLY A 80 6.39 0.48 -9.18
CA GLY A 80 7.65 -0.25 -9.12
C GLY A 80 7.78 -1.29 -10.24
N PRO A 81 8.97 -1.47 -10.83
CA PRO A 81 9.16 -2.37 -11.97
C PRO A 81 8.93 -3.85 -11.63
N GLN A 82 9.07 -4.23 -10.37
CA GLN A 82 8.88 -5.61 -9.90
C GLN A 82 7.51 -5.85 -9.27
N SER A 83 6.86 -4.79 -8.76
CA SER A 83 5.62 -4.89 -8.02
C SER A 83 4.43 -4.18 -8.69
N GLY A 84 4.66 -3.45 -9.80
CA GLY A 84 3.63 -2.64 -10.42
C GLY A 84 3.16 -1.48 -9.54
N PRO A 85 1.92 -1.01 -9.69
CA PRO A 85 1.36 0.06 -8.89
C PRO A 85 1.39 -0.27 -7.40
N GLY A 86 1.92 0.65 -6.60
CA GLY A 86 1.93 0.53 -5.13
C GLY A 86 0.80 1.32 -4.48
N LEU A 87 0.54 2.51 -5.02
CA LEU A 87 -0.52 3.41 -4.57
C LEU A 87 -1.28 3.97 -5.78
N ILE A 88 -2.59 3.80 -5.76
CA ILE A 88 -3.54 4.35 -6.73
C ILE A 88 -4.53 5.21 -5.94
N ALA A 89 -5.04 6.27 -6.54
CA ALA A 89 -6.10 7.06 -5.93
C ALA A 89 -7.12 7.52 -6.99
N THR A 90 -8.31 7.89 -6.54
CA THR A 90 -9.20 8.72 -7.35
C THR A 90 -8.62 10.13 -7.48
N ARG A 91 -8.96 10.85 -8.53
CA ARG A 91 -8.44 12.21 -8.75
C ARG A 91 -8.86 13.20 -7.68
N ASP A 92 -10.01 12.98 -7.05
CA ASP A 92 -10.51 13.77 -5.92
C ASP A 92 -10.03 13.25 -4.56
N PHE A 93 -9.25 12.16 -4.55
CA PHE A 93 -8.73 11.50 -3.34
C PHE A 93 -9.80 11.05 -2.35
N SER A 94 -11.03 10.87 -2.81
CA SER A 94 -12.08 10.25 -1.99
C SER A 94 -11.81 8.77 -1.71
N GLU A 95 -11.05 8.11 -2.60
CA GLU A 95 -10.62 6.73 -2.44
C GLU A 95 -9.14 6.56 -2.76
N VAL A 96 -8.45 5.83 -1.90
CA VAL A 96 -7.02 5.52 -2.01
C VAL A 96 -6.84 4.00 -1.94
N PHE A 97 -6.04 3.44 -2.83
CA PHE A 97 -5.84 2.00 -2.98
C PHE A 97 -4.35 1.68 -2.85
N ALA A 98 -3.94 1.14 -1.71
CA ALA A 98 -2.59 0.66 -1.48
C ALA A 98 -2.53 -0.84 -1.82
N LEU A 99 -1.78 -1.22 -2.86
CA LEU A 99 -1.63 -2.62 -3.25
C LEU A 99 -0.58 -3.38 -2.44
N GLY A 100 0.32 -2.66 -1.78
CA GLY A 100 1.24 -3.18 -0.77
C GLY A 100 0.83 -2.76 0.64
N HIS A 101 1.72 -2.98 1.60
CA HIS A 101 1.43 -2.97 3.03
C HIS A 101 2.33 -2.02 3.82
N TRP A 102 2.13 -0.71 3.72
CA TRP A 102 2.87 0.23 4.57
C TRP A 102 2.49 0.13 6.06
N GLU A 103 1.37 -0.52 6.39
CA GLU A 103 0.96 -0.79 7.76
C GLU A 103 1.73 -1.93 8.44
N TYR A 104 2.51 -2.71 7.70
CA TYR A 104 3.27 -3.83 8.25
C TYR A 104 4.32 -3.37 9.25
N GLY A 105 4.36 -4.07 10.40
CA GLY A 105 5.44 -3.97 11.37
C GLY A 105 6.74 -4.60 10.86
N LYS A 106 7.83 -4.38 11.60
CA LYS A 106 9.18 -4.84 11.26
C LYS A 106 9.23 -6.34 10.98
N THR A 107 8.50 -7.15 11.77
CA THR A 107 8.57 -8.64 11.77
C THR A 107 7.47 -9.31 10.94
N THR A 108 6.51 -8.55 10.41
CA THR A 108 5.31 -9.14 9.79
C THR A 108 5.63 -10.07 8.61
N LEU A 109 6.55 -9.69 7.71
CA LEU A 109 6.95 -10.56 6.59
C LEU A 109 7.71 -11.80 7.07
N GLN A 110 8.51 -11.70 8.12
CA GLN A 110 9.18 -12.84 8.74
C GLN A 110 8.14 -13.81 9.34
N GLU A 111 7.18 -13.31 10.08
CA GLU A 111 6.11 -14.12 10.68
C GLU A 111 5.26 -14.81 9.60
N GLU A 112 4.99 -14.15 8.48
CA GLU A 112 4.34 -14.79 7.32
C GLU A 112 5.20 -15.90 6.71
N TYR A 113 6.50 -15.66 6.51
CA TYR A 113 7.43 -16.64 5.96
C TYR A 113 7.54 -17.87 6.86
N GLU A 114 7.78 -17.67 8.15
CA GLU A 114 7.90 -18.74 9.14
C GLU A 114 6.60 -19.54 9.26
N ARG A 115 5.44 -18.87 9.27
CA ARG A 115 4.13 -19.50 9.28
C ARG A 115 3.91 -20.41 8.07
N ASP A 116 4.25 -19.94 6.87
CA ASP A 116 4.02 -20.68 5.64
C ASP A 116 5.00 -21.86 5.53
N MET A 117 6.24 -21.71 5.98
CA MET A 117 7.20 -22.79 6.16
C MET A 117 6.72 -23.85 7.14
N ALA A 118 6.20 -23.43 8.30
CA ALA A 118 5.69 -24.36 9.34
C ALA A 118 4.47 -25.17 8.89
N LYS A 119 3.66 -24.64 7.95
CA LYS A 119 2.55 -25.34 7.32
C LYS A 119 2.98 -26.39 6.30
N GLY A 120 4.27 -26.53 6.04
CA GLY A 120 4.80 -27.46 5.03
C GLY A 120 4.41 -27.09 3.60
N MET A 121 4.14 -25.81 3.34
CA MET A 121 3.86 -25.34 1.99
C MET A 121 5.11 -25.53 1.12
N SER A 122 4.94 -26.15 -0.04
CA SER A 122 6.01 -26.24 -1.02
C SER A 122 6.24 -24.87 -1.69
N ASN A 123 7.50 -24.52 -1.90
CA ASN A 123 7.90 -23.30 -2.61
C ASN A 123 7.47 -21.99 -1.93
N VAL A 124 7.64 -21.88 -0.60
CA VAL A 124 7.49 -20.62 0.09
C VAL A 124 8.60 -19.67 -0.39
N PRO A 125 8.27 -18.56 -1.07
CA PRO A 125 9.31 -17.65 -1.56
C PRO A 125 9.98 -16.96 -0.36
N PHE A 126 11.30 -16.75 -0.50
CA PHE A 126 12.04 -15.94 0.46
C PHE A 126 11.68 -14.45 0.29
N PRO A 127 11.50 -13.66 1.37
CA PRO A 127 11.12 -12.26 1.25
C PRO A 127 12.28 -11.41 0.71
N HIS A 128 12.09 -10.81 -0.48
CA HIS A 128 13.09 -9.97 -1.15
C HIS A 128 13.40 -8.69 -0.38
N ASN A 129 14.67 -8.28 -0.35
CA ASN A 129 15.15 -7.00 0.21
C ASN A 129 14.72 -6.76 1.66
N TYR A 130 14.48 -7.81 2.41
CA TYR A 130 13.92 -7.72 3.76
C TYR A 130 14.97 -8.03 4.84
N PHE A 131 15.72 -9.11 4.68
CA PHE A 131 16.84 -9.42 5.56
C PHE A 131 18.15 -8.85 5.03
N PRO A 132 19.04 -8.33 5.91
CA PRO A 132 20.38 -7.94 5.48
C PRO A 132 21.10 -9.11 4.79
N HIS A 133 21.65 -8.88 3.61
CA HIS A 133 22.40 -9.90 2.83
C HIS A 133 21.59 -11.19 2.53
N ASP A 134 20.25 -11.10 2.55
CA ASP A 134 19.35 -12.25 2.41
C ASP A 134 19.58 -13.36 3.47
N ASP A 135 20.11 -12.99 4.64
CA ASP A 135 20.35 -13.92 5.75
C ASP A 135 19.19 -13.86 6.77
N PRO A 136 18.36 -14.92 6.87
CA PRO A 136 17.22 -14.96 7.79
C PRO A 136 17.61 -15.07 9.26
N HIS A 137 18.90 -15.25 9.58
CA HIS A 137 19.42 -15.23 10.94
C HIS A 137 19.70 -13.81 11.45
N LEU A 138 19.69 -12.82 10.55
CA LEU A 138 19.87 -11.43 10.89
C LEU A 138 18.51 -10.76 11.12
N GLU A 139 18.49 -9.72 11.94
CA GLU A 139 17.25 -8.94 12.13
C GLU A 139 16.82 -8.26 10.83
N PRO A 140 15.52 -8.29 10.51
CA PRO A 140 14.98 -7.63 9.33
C PRO A 140 15.26 -6.12 9.32
N LEU A 141 15.37 -5.55 8.12
CA LEU A 141 15.43 -4.10 7.94
C LEU A 141 14.01 -3.51 7.99
N PHE A 142 13.82 -2.44 8.76
CA PHE A 142 12.56 -1.68 8.77
C PHE A 142 12.69 -0.44 7.88
N ALA A 143 12.86 -0.65 6.58
CA ALA A 143 13.24 0.39 5.65
C ALA A 143 12.07 1.23 5.11
N TRP A 144 10.80 0.87 5.42
CA TRP A 144 9.60 1.59 4.95
C TRP A 144 8.93 2.45 6.03
N ARG A 145 9.40 2.42 7.27
CA ARG A 145 8.73 3.07 8.42
C ARG A 145 8.52 4.57 8.24
N SER A 146 9.49 5.29 7.69
CA SER A 146 9.38 6.74 7.49
C SER A 146 8.32 7.09 6.45
N HIS A 147 8.31 6.41 5.31
CA HIS A 147 7.31 6.59 4.25
C HIS A 147 5.92 6.18 4.72
N ALA A 148 5.80 5.07 5.47
CA ALA A 148 4.55 4.66 6.10
C ALA A 148 3.98 5.75 7.01
N ASN A 149 4.79 6.28 7.91
CA ASN A 149 4.37 7.37 8.81
C ASN A 149 3.94 8.63 8.05
N LEU A 150 4.66 9.00 6.99
CA LEU A 150 4.30 10.14 6.15
C LEU A 150 2.98 9.90 5.45
N LEU A 151 2.78 8.74 4.81
CA LEU A 151 1.53 8.41 4.12
C LEU A 151 0.32 8.51 5.05
N TRP A 152 0.42 7.86 6.22
CA TRP A 152 -0.69 7.88 7.18
C TRP A 152 -0.99 9.28 7.71
N ARG A 153 0.03 10.07 8.01
CA ARG A 153 -0.14 11.46 8.47
C ARG A 153 -0.75 12.34 7.39
N ASN A 154 -0.27 12.22 6.16
CA ASN A 154 -0.77 12.99 5.02
C ASN A 154 -2.24 12.64 4.74
N TRP A 155 -2.57 11.34 4.71
CA TRP A 155 -3.94 10.89 4.49
C TRP A 155 -4.89 11.30 5.63
N LEU A 156 -4.49 11.13 6.89
CA LEU A 156 -5.30 11.56 8.05
C LEU A 156 -5.51 13.07 8.06
N ASN A 157 -4.48 13.84 7.69
CA ASN A 157 -4.64 15.29 7.53
C ASN A 157 -5.66 15.63 6.42
N TRP A 158 -5.60 14.93 5.29
CA TRP A 158 -6.60 15.09 4.23
C TRP A 158 -8.01 14.76 4.70
N VAL A 159 -8.20 13.63 5.37
CA VAL A 159 -9.48 13.25 5.98
C VAL A 159 -9.98 14.34 6.93
N TYR A 160 -9.10 14.86 7.79
CA TYR A 160 -9.44 15.91 8.74
C TYR A 160 -9.87 17.22 8.04
N GLN A 161 -9.14 17.62 7.00
CA GLN A 161 -9.40 18.88 6.28
C GLN A 161 -10.66 18.81 5.39
N THR A 162 -10.99 17.64 4.87
CA THR A 162 -12.08 17.47 3.90
C THR A 162 -13.37 16.93 4.50
N THR A 163 -13.34 16.42 5.73
CA THR A 163 -14.53 15.93 6.41
C THR A 163 -15.36 17.10 6.92
N PRO A 164 -16.63 17.23 6.50
CA PRO A 164 -17.55 18.23 7.05
C PRO A 164 -17.93 17.81 8.48
N TYR A 165 -17.21 18.32 9.46
CA TYR A 165 -17.44 18.05 10.87
C TYR A 165 -17.90 19.33 11.57
N ASP A 166 -19.06 19.29 12.23
CA ASP A 166 -19.52 20.38 13.08
C ASP A 166 -18.82 20.30 14.45
N LEU A 167 -17.87 21.21 14.65
CA LEU A 167 -17.11 21.28 15.91
C LEU A 167 -17.98 21.68 17.11
N THR A 168 -19.19 22.21 16.90
CA THR A 168 -20.11 22.64 17.99
C THR A 168 -20.76 21.43 18.66
N GLU A 169 -20.94 20.31 17.96
CA GLU A 169 -21.52 19.09 18.53
C GLU A 169 -20.57 18.34 19.48
N ARG A 170 -19.27 18.67 19.48
CA ARG A 170 -18.24 17.96 20.28
C ARG A 170 -18.29 18.28 21.77
N SER A 171 -18.96 19.36 22.18
CA SER A 171 -18.98 19.85 23.57
C SER A 171 -19.96 19.11 24.49
N GLU A 172 -20.85 18.27 23.94
CA GLU A 172 -21.95 17.66 24.73
C GLU A 172 -21.65 16.21 25.18
N GLU A 173 -20.65 15.52 24.61
CA GLU A 173 -20.36 14.11 24.94
C GLU A 173 -19.35 13.89 26.06
N HIS A 174 -18.77 14.94 26.67
CA HIS A 174 -17.71 14.84 27.68
C HIS A 174 -18.00 15.62 28.97
N THR A 175 -19.27 15.70 29.40
CA THR A 175 -19.64 16.15 30.75
C THR A 175 -20.32 15.04 31.56
#